data_6951f768e700c255b65ef7702e8d2975
#
_entry.id   6951f768e700c255b65ef7702e8d2975
#
_cell.length_a   1.000
_cell.length_b   1.000
_cell.length_c   1.000
_cell.angle_alpha   90.00
_cell.angle_beta   90.00
_cell.angle_gamma   90.00
#
_symmetry.space_group_name_H-M   'P 1'
#
loop_
_entity.id
_entity.type
_entity.pdbx_description
1 polymer ?
#
loop_
_entity_poly.entity_id
_entity_poly.type
_entity_poly.pdbx_seq_one_letter_code
_entity_poly.pdbx_strand_id
1 'polypeptide(L)'
;MDARRRQILSGARECFAEYGFEGATVRRLEEATGMSRGAIFHHFDDKDALFLALAHDDAAAMAATVAEQGLVQVMREILADPLEFSWLGTRLEIARRIRTDPDFRERWTDRQAEVDAAIVARLREQKASGRMRTDIPADVLRVYLDIILDGLITHLATGRGTAHVSEMLDLVEASLRTGQR
;
A
#
# COMPACT_ATOMS: atom_id res chain seq x y z
N MET A 1 -14.87 -0.42 13.78
CA MET A 1 -14.60 -1.72 13.15
C MET A 1 -14.72 -2.81 14.21
N ASP A 2 -15.44 -3.90 13.93
CA ASP A 2 -15.65 -5.03 14.86
C ASP A 2 -14.30 -5.70 15.20
N ALA A 3 -14.11 -6.08 16.49
CA ALA A 3 -12.86 -6.70 16.97
C ALA A 3 -12.55 -8.01 16.23
N ARG A 4 -13.58 -8.80 15.90
CA ARG A 4 -13.44 -10.04 15.14
C ARG A 4 -12.98 -9.79 13.71
N ARG A 5 -13.54 -8.79 13.06
CA ARG A 5 -13.11 -8.42 11.69
C ARG A 5 -11.64 -7.99 11.64
N ARG A 6 -11.16 -7.26 12.65
CA ARG A 6 -9.73 -6.91 12.78
C ARG A 6 -8.85 -8.14 12.99
N GLN A 7 -9.26 -9.07 13.84
CA GLN A 7 -8.53 -10.32 14.07
C GLN A 7 -8.40 -11.13 12.77
N ILE A 8 -9.49 -11.25 12.00
CA ILE A 8 -9.46 -11.95 10.70
C ILE A 8 -8.48 -11.26 9.74
N LEU A 9 -8.53 -9.93 9.61
CA LEU A 9 -7.63 -9.18 8.73
C LEU A 9 -6.16 -9.34 9.16
N SER A 10 -5.85 -9.31 10.46
CA SER A 10 -4.49 -9.51 10.96
C SER A 10 -3.94 -10.89 10.61
N GLY A 11 -4.65 -11.98 10.92
CA GLY A 11 -4.21 -13.33 10.58
C GLY A 11 -4.19 -13.59 9.06
N ALA A 12 -5.13 -12.99 8.32
CA ALA A 12 -5.14 -13.09 6.86
C ALA A 12 -3.92 -12.40 6.23
N ARG A 13 -3.47 -11.26 6.79
CA ARG A 13 -2.26 -10.55 6.35
C ARG A 13 -1.04 -11.45 6.43
N GLU A 14 -0.83 -12.09 7.56
CA GLU A 14 0.27 -13.04 7.79
C GLU A 14 0.19 -14.22 6.79
N CYS A 15 -0.99 -14.81 6.63
CA CYS A 15 -1.20 -15.92 5.72
C CYS A 15 -0.94 -15.55 4.26
N PHE A 16 -1.43 -14.41 3.80
CA PHE A 16 -1.18 -13.95 2.43
C PHE A 16 0.28 -13.52 2.20
N ALA A 17 0.93 -12.95 3.20
CA ALA A 17 2.35 -12.58 3.11
C ALA A 17 3.25 -13.83 2.98
N GLU A 18 2.95 -14.89 3.74
CA GLU A 18 3.74 -16.12 3.74
C GLU A 18 3.49 -17.01 2.51
N TYR A 19 2.23 -17.19 2.13
CA TYR A 19 1.84 -18.18 1.12
C TYR A 19 1.39 -17.58 -0.22
N GLY A 20 1.29 -16.26 -0.33
CA GLY A 20 0.66 -15.58 -1.45
C GLY A 20 -0.85 -15.82 -1.51
N PHE A 21 -1.53 -15.17 -2.47
CA PHE A 21 -2.99 -15.30 -2.58
C PHE A 21 -3.43 -16.76 -2.87
N GLU A 22 -2.81 -17.42 -3.85
CA GLU A 22 -3.19 -18.77 -4.25
C GLU A 22 -2.87 -19.81 -3.15
N GLY A 23 -1.72 -19.65 -2.48
CA GLY A 23 -1.28 -20.54 -1.41
C GLY A 23 -2.02 -20.36 -0.09
N ALA A 24 -2.69 -19.23 0.14
CA ALA A 24 -3.53 -18.99 1.32
C ALA A 24 -4.84 -19.77 1.21
N THR A 25 -4.77 -21.08 1.48
CA THR A 25 -5.95 -21.95 1.51
C THR A 25 -6.85 -21.63 2.70
N VAL A 26 -8.13 -22.04 2.64
CA VAL A 26 -9.07 -21.82 3.75
C VAL A 26 -8.52 -22.40 5.07
N ARG A 27 -7.91 -23.57 5.03
CA ARG A 27 -7.30 -24.19 6.21
C ARG A 27 -6.17 -23.32 6.81
N ARG A 28 -5.30 -22.78 5.97
CA ARG A 28 -4.22 -21.87 6.44
C ARG A 28 -4.78 -20.56 7.00
N LEU A 29 -5.86 -20.06 6.40
CA LEU A 29 -6.57 -18.90 6.95
C LEU A 29 -7.20 -19.20 8.31
N GLU A 30 -7.79 -20.38 8.51
CA GLU A 30 -8.30 -20.83 9.81
C GLU A 30 -7.17 -20.91 10.86
N GLU A 31 -6.03 -21.50 10.49
CA GLU A 31 -4.86 -21.62 11.35
C GLU A 31 -4.28 -20.23 11.72
N ALA A 32 -4.13 -19.34 10.75
CA ALA A 32 -3.55 -18.01 10.97
C ALA A 32 -4.48 -17.05 11.74
N THR A 33 -5.80 -17.15 11.51
CA THR A 33 -6.77 -16.26 12.17
C THR A 33 -7.23 -16.80 13.54
N GLY A 34 -7.05 -18.08 13.79
CA GLY A 34 -7.64 -18.79 14.94
C GLY A 34 -9.16 -18.90 14.87
N MET A 35 -9.75 -18.74 13.67
CA MET A 35 -11.20 -18.76 13.46
C MET A 35 -11.61 -19.84 12.47
N SER A 36 -12.81 -20.42 12.65
CA SER A 36 -13.34 -21.37 11.71
C SER A 36 -13.70 -20.71 10.38
N ARG A 37 -13.74 -21.54 9.30
CA ARG A 37 -14.22 -21.13 7.97
C ARG A 37 -15.54 -20.35 8.04
N GLY A 38 -16.51 -20.87 8.80
CA GLY A 38 -17.82 -20.20 8.96
C GLY A 38 -17.72 -18.84 9.59
N ALA A 39 -16.85 -18.67 10.59
CA ALA A 39 -16.63 -17.38 11.24
C ALA A 39 -15.93 -16.37 10.31
N ILE A 40 -14.95 -16.80 9.52
CA ILE A 40 -14.26 -15.95 8.55
C ILE A 40 -15.26 -15.48 7.47
N PHE A 41 -15.95 -16.43 6.83
CA PHE A 41 -16.84 -16.15 5.69
C PHE A 41 -18.25 -15.66 6.10
N HIS A 42 -18.51 -15.48 7.39
CA HIS A 42 -19.60 -14.67 7.87
C HIS A 42 -19.29 -13.15 7.74
N HIS A 43 -18.01 -12.78 7.79
CA HIS A 43 -17.57 -11.37 7.66
C HIS A 43 -17.14 -10.99 6.24
N PHE A 44 -16.82 -11.97 5.41
CA PHE A 44 -16.32 -11.76 4.04
C PHE A 44 -16.95 -12.81 3.12
N ASP A 45 -17.53 -12.40 2.01
CA ASP A 45 -18.27 -13.28 1.10
C ASP A 45 -17.40 -14.44 0.56
N ASP A 46 -16.14 -14.16 0.30
CA ASP A 46 -15.16 -15.11 -0.21
C ASP A 46 -13.71 -14.68 0.12
N LYS A 47 -12.72 -15.48 -0.35
CA LYS A 47 -11.29 -15.17 -0.18
C LYS A 47 -10.88 -13.90 -0.93
N ASP A 48 -11.51 -13.61 -2.05
CA ASP A 48 -11.27 -12.39 -2.82
C ASP A 48 -11.74 -11.15 -2.06
N ALA A 49 -12.93 -11.20 -1.47
CA ALA A 49 -13.48 -10.14 -0.63
C ALA A 49 -12.61 -9.90 0.62
N LEU A 50 -12.09 -10.97 1.24
CA LEU A 50 -11.16 -10.88 2.37
C LEU A 50 -9.84 -10.21 1.93
N PHE A 51 -9.25 -10.66 0.81
CA PHE A 51 -8.01 -10.09 0.29
C PHE A 51 -8.17 -8.62 -0.12
N LEU A 52 -9.28 -8.28 -0.78
CA LEU A 52 -9.59 -6.91 -1.17
C LEU A 52 -9.76 -6.00 0.06
N ALA A 53 -10.47 -6.49 1.09
CA ALA A 53 -10.65 -5.75 2.34
C ALA A 53 -9.33 -5.49 3.07
N LEU A 54 -8.43 -6.50 3.09
CA LEU A 54 -7.08 -6.36 3.62
C LEU A 54 -6.28 -5.31 2.84
N ALA A 55 -6.29 -5.40 1.53
CA ALA A 55 -5.57 -4.48 0.66
C ALA A 55 -6.01 -3.01 0.84
N HIS A 56 -7.31 -2.80 1.08
CA HIS A 56 -7.84 -1.46 1.40
C HIS A 56 -7.47 -0.99 2.80
N ASP A 57 -7.47 -1.88 3.79
CA ASP A 57 -7.02 -1.56 5.15
C ASP A 57 -5.56 -1.11 5.14
N ASP A 58 -4.70 -1.83 4.42
CA ASP A 58 -3.29 -1.50 4.22
C ASP A 58 -3.10 -0.16 3.48
N ALA A 59 -3.86 0.07 2.41
CA ALA A 59 -3.80 1.33 1.67
C ALA A 59 -4.25 2.53 2.51
N ALA A 60 -5.30 2.37 3.31
CA ALA A 60 -5.78 3.41 4.21
C ALA A 60 -4.78 3.73 5.33
N ALA A 61 -4.16 2.69 5.92
CA ALA A 61 -3.10 2.85 6.93
C ALA A 61 -1.89 3.57 6.34
N MET A 62 -1.46 3.19 5.14
CA MET A 62 -0.37 3.86 4.43
C MET A 62 -0.71 5.32 4.11
N ALA A 63 -1.92 5.61 3.64
CA ALA A 63 -2.35 6.98 3.36
C ALA A 63 -2.33 7.85 4.61
N ALA A 64 -2.73 7.32 5.77
CA ALA A 64 -2.65 8.03 7.05
C ALA A 64 -1.18 8.34 7.43
N THR A 65 -0.28 7.36 7.32
CA THR A 65 1.15 7.55 7.60
C THR A 65 1.77 8.57 6.63
N VAL A 66 1.45 8.47 5.33
CA VAL A 66 1.88 9.45 4.32
C VAL A 66 1.36 10.85 4.63
N ALA A 67 0.12 10.97 5.11
CA ALA A 67 -0.45 12.25 5.50
C ALA A 67 0.29 12.89 6.68
N GLU A 68 0.79 12.09 7.62
CA GLU A 68 1.53 12.56 8.79
C GLU A 68 3.00 12.86 8.48
N GLN A 69 3.70 11.92 7.88
CA GLN A 69 5.16 11.93 7.73
C GLN A 69 5.63 12.32 6.32
N GLY A 70 4.78 12.12 5.31
CA GLY A 70 5.13 12.28 3.90
C GLY A 70 5.64 10.99 3.26
N LEU A 71 5.35 10.83 1.96
CA LEU A 71 5.61 9.57 1.24
C LEU A 71 7.11 9.23 1.14
N VAL A 72 7.99 10.24 1.00
CA VAL A 72 9.43 10.00 0.92
C VAL A 72 9.96 9.43 2.25
N GLN A 73 9.44 9.90 3.38
CA GLN A 73 9.82 9.36 4.69
C GLN A 73 9.35 7.90 4.84
N VAL A 74 8.13 7.59 4.42
CA VAL A 74 7.63 6.20 4.38
C VAL A 74 8.52 5.31 3.51
N MET A 75 8.95 5.79 2.35
CA MET A 75 9.90 5.03 1.50
C MET A 75 11.24 4.78 2.19
N ARG A 76 11.74 5.72 3.00
CA ARG A 76 12.97 5.54 3.78
C ARG A 76 12.81 4.48 4.87
N GLU A 77 11.66 4.45 5.54
CA GLU A 77 11.33 3.44 6.55
C GLU A 77 11.24 2.05 5.92
N ILE A 78 10.55 1.92 4.77
CA ILE A 78 10.51 0.68 3.99
C ILE A 78 11.91 0.21 3.60
N LEU A 79 12.79 1.13 3.20
CA LEU A 79 14.17 0.80 2.85
C LEU A 79 14.98 0.32 4.07
N ALA A 80 14.76 0.91 5.24
CA ALA A 80 15.47 0.57 6.48
C ALA A 80 15.08 -0.80 7.03
N ASP A 81 13.80 -1.14 7.01
CA ASP A 81 13.30 -2.46 7.43
C ASP A 81 12.12 -2.94 6.56
N PRO A 82 12.43 -3.56 5.40
CA PRO A 82 11.38 -4.06 4.51
C PRO A 82 10.49 -5.14 5.14
N LEU A 83 10.98 -5.87 6.16
CA LEU A 83 10.25 -6.97 6.79
C LEU A 83 9.17 -6.46 7.76
N GLU A 84 9.31 -5.27 8.28
CA GLU A 84 8.28 -4.63 9.12
C GLU A 84 7.01 -4.31 8.31
N PHE A 85 7.15 -4.17 6.97
CA PHE A 85 6.05 -3.82 6.08
C PHE A 85 5.43 -5.05 5.39
N SER A 86 4.68 -5.85 6.16
CA SER A 86 4.02 -7.07 5.67
C SER A 86 3.10 -6.86 4.45
N TRP A 87 2.62 -5.63 4.23
CA TRP A 87 1.79 -5.26 3.08
C TRP A 87 2.56 -5.17 1.75
N LEU A 88 3.90 -5.20 1.74
CA LEU A 88 4.68 -5.17 0.49
C LEU A 88 4.33 -6.36 -0.42
N GLY A 89 4.23 -7.56 0.15
CA GLY A 89 3.82 -8.75 -0.60
C GLY A 89 2.38 -8.64 -1.13
N THR A 90 1.48 -8.09 -0.33
CA THR A 90 0.09 -7.82 -0.71
C THR A 90 0.01 -6.87 -1.91
N ARG A 91 0.82 -5.80 -1.94
CA ARG A 91 0.82 -4.82 -3.03
C ARG A 91 1.23 -5.41 -4.37
N LEU A 92 2.23 -6.28 -4.41
CA LEU A 92 2.62 -6.98 -5.64
C LEU A 92 1.53 -7.92 -6.16
N GLU A 93 0.87 -8.63 -5.26
CA GLU A 93 -0.26 -9.49 -5.62
C GLU A 93 -1.47 -8.69 -6.12
N ILE A 94 -1.76 -7.53 -5.52
CA ILE A 94 -2.78 -6.58 -6.01
C ILE A 94 -2.45 -6.16 -7.44
N ALA A 95 -1.22 -5.73 -7.71
CA ALA A 95 -0.80 -5.31 -9.04
C ALA A 95 -0.95 -6.44 -10.08
N ARG A 96 -0.60 -7.68 -9.71
CA ARG A 96 -0.83 -8.85 -10.53
C ARG A 96 -2.31 -9.04 -10.83
N ARG A 97 -3.17 -9.02 -9.82
CA ARG A 97 -4.60 -9.26 -9.95
C ARG A 97 -5.32 -8.17 -10.73
N ILE A 98 -5.00 -6.90 -10.50
CA ILE A 98 -5.54 -5.78 -11.30
C ILE A 98 -5.29 -6.00 -12.80
N ARG A 99 -4.13 -6.59 -13.16
CA ARG A 99 -3.78 -6.87 -14.55
C ARG A 99 -4.52 -8.07 -15.14
N THR A 100 -4.80 -9.10 -14.35
CA THR A 100 -5.27 -10.41 -14.82
C THR A 100 -6.74 -10.70 -14.53
N ASP A 101 -7.39 -9.91 -13.68
CA ASP A 101 -8.74 -10.11 -13.18
C ASP A 101 -9.54 -8.79 -13.31
N PRO A 102 -10.39 -8.66 -14.35
CA PRO A 102 -11.18 -7.45 -14.58
C PRO A 102 -12.15 -7.12 -13.45
N ASP A 103 -12.78 -8.12 -12.83
CA ASP A 103 -13.77 -7.92 -11.76
C ASP A 103 -13.06 -7.44 -10.48
N PHE A 104 -11.88 -7.99 -10.19
CA PHE A 104 -11.05 -7.52 -9.07
C PHE A 104 -10.60 -6.08 -9.31
N ARG A 105 -10.18 -5.74 -10.54
CA ARG A 105 -9.76 -4.38 -10.89
C ARG A 105 -10.87 -3.37 -10.68
N GLU A 106 -12.11 -3.66 -11.10
CA GLU A 106 -13.26 -2.78 -10.91
C GLU A 106 -13.50 -2.51 -9.41
N ARG A 107 -13.61 -3.58 -8.62
CA ARG A 107 -13.81 -3.48 -7.16
C ARG A 107 -12.66 -2.74 -6.44
N TRP A 108 -11.42 -2.89 -6.93
CA TRP A 108 -10.26 -2.17 -6.42
C TRP A 108 -10.35 -0.68 -6.74
N THR A 109 -10.61 -0.33 -7.99
CA THR A 109 -10.59 1.06 -8.48
C THR A 109 -11.59 1.93 -7.75
N ASP A 110 -12.80 1.44 -7.51
CA ASP A 110 -13.86 2.18 -6.82
C ASP A 110 -13.44 2.64 -5.41
N ARG A 111 -12.76 1.78 -4.68
CA ARG A 111 -12.32 2.11 -3.32
C ARG A 111 -10.99 2.88 -3.29
N GLN A 112 -10.10 2.60 -4.25
CA GLN A 112 -8.81 3.30 -4.34
C GLN A 112 -9.00 4.80 -4.61
N ALA A 113 -10.05 5.19 -5.30
CA ALA A 113 -10.36 6.59 -5.58
C ALA A 113 -10.48 7.47 -4.32
N GLU A 114 -10.99 6.94 -3.21
CA GLU A 114 -11.10 7.66 -1.94
C GLU A 114 -9.71 7.92 -1.32
N VAL A 115 -8.84 6.91 -1.35
CA VAL A 115 -7.46 7.01 -0.86
C VAL A 115 -6.66 7.99 -1.72
N ASP A 116 -6.78 7.91 -3.02
CA ASP A 116 -6.13 8.81 -3.97
C ASP A 116 -6.56 10.27 -3.76
N ALA A 117 -7.86 10.50 -3.56
CA ALA A 117 -8.39 11.83 -3.27
C ALA A 117 -7.82 12.41 -1.97
N ALA A 118 -7.66 11.60 -0.92
CA ALA A 118 -7.06 12.03 0.35
C ALA A 118 -5.57 12.40 0.18
N ILE A 119 -4.81 11.62 -0.58
CA ILE A 119 -3.40 11.93 -0.90
C ILE A 119 -3.30 13.25 -1.68
N VAL A 120 -4.12 13.43 -2.71
CA VAL A 120 -4.14 14.68 -3.50
C VAL A 120 -4.50 15.89 -2.63
N ALA A 121 -5.47 15.76 -1.74
CA ALA A 121 -5.85 16.82 -0.81
C ALA A 121 -4.65 17.21 0.08
N ARG A 122 -3.92 16.23 0.60
CA ARG A 122 -2.71 16.46 1.40
C ARG A 122 -1.60 17.15 0.60
N LEU A 123 -1.36 16.72 -0.63
CA LEU A 123 -0.40 17.38 -1.52
C LEU A 123 -0.77 18.86 -1.79
N ARG A 124 -2.05 19.15 -1.99
CA ARG A 124 -2.54 20.53 -2.17
C ARG A 124 -2.31 21.38 -0.92
N GLU A 125 -2.53 20.84 0.27
CA GLU A 125 -2.25 21.52 1.55
C GLU A 125 -0.75 21.80 1.72
N GLN A 126 0.13 20.84 1.41
CA GLN A 126 1.58 21.01 1.44
C GLN A 126 2.05 22.11 0.49
N LYS A 127 1.46 22.20 -0.71
CA LYS A 127 1.71 23.25 -1.69
C LYS A 127 1.26 24.62 -1.15
N ALA A 128 0.04 24.70 -0.59
CA ALA A 128 -0.50 25.93 -0.04
C ALA A 128 0.32 26.48 1.15
N SER A 129 0.94 25.61 1.94
CA SER A 129 1.83 25.98 3.05
C SER A 129 3.26 26.33 2.63
N GLY A 130 3.59 26.28 1.33
CA GLY A 130 4.93 26.60 0.80
C GLY A 130 5.98 25.51 1.05
N ARG A 131 5.59 24.35 1.60
CA ARG A 131 6.51 23.23 1.85
C ARG A 131 6.85 22.42 0.60
N MET A 132 6.08 22.61 -0.47
CA MET A 132 6.21 21.85 -1.71
C MET A 132 6.11 22.82 -2.90
N ARG A 133 6.76 22.46 -4.01
CA ARG A 133 6.71 23.21 -5.27
C ARG A 133 5.28 23.41 -5.78
N THR A 134 5.00 24.57 -6.35
CA THR A 134 3.64 24.95 -6.78
C THR A 134 3.43 24.85 -8.30
N ASP A 135 4.51 24.76 -9.08
CA ASP A 135 4.54 24.77 -10.53
C ASP A 135 4.05 23.45 -11.20
N ILE A 136 4.01 22.34 -10.42
CA ILE A 136 3.50 21.05 -10.88
C ILE A 136 2.14 20.76 -10.22
N PRO A 137 1.09 20.33 -10.97
CA PRO A 137 -0.19 19.94 -10.39
C PRO A 137 -0.07 18.82 -9.34
N ALA A 138 -0.92 18.84 -8.30
CA ALA A 138 -0.88 17.82 -7.23
C ALA A 138 -1.15 16.40 -7.75
N ASP A 139 -2.02 16.27 -8.75
CA ASP A 139 -2.33 14.99 -9.37
C ASP A 139 -1.12 14.40 -10.12
N VAL A 140 -0.31 15.24 -10.76
CA VAL A 140 0.96 14.82 -11.39
C VAL A 140 1.97 14.38 -10.33
N LEU A 141 2.08 15.13 -9.22
CA LEU A 141 2.96 14.75 -8.10
C LEU A 141 2.53 13.42 -7.47
N ARG A 142 1.23 13.17 -7.34
CA ARG A 142 0.71 11.88 -6.86
C ARG A 142 1.19 10.74 -7.77
N VAL A 143 0.94 10.84 -9.08
CA VAL A 143 1.36 9.81 -10.05
C VAL A 143 2.87 9.59 -10.02
N TYR A 144 3.65 10.68 -9.94
CA TYR A 144 5.11 10.60 -9.82
C TYR A 144 5.54 9.81 -8.59
N LEU A 145 4.96 10.12 -7.42
CA LEU A 145 5.30 9.44 -6.16
C LEU A 145 4.82 7.98 -6.13
N ASP A 146 3.67 7.67 -6.72
CA ASP A 146 3.17 6.29 -6.85
C ASP A 146 4.11 5.43 -7.69
N ILE A 147 4.57 5.94 -8.83
CA ILE A 147 5.51 5.23 -9.70
C ILE A 147 6.84 4.96 -8.99
N ILE A 148 7.34 5.94 -8.21
CA ILE A 148 8.58 5.77 -7.43
C ILE A 148 8.38 4.71 -6.34
N LEU A 149 7.27 4.76 -5.61
CA LEU A 149 6.95 3.77 -4.58
C LEU A 149 6.83 2.36 -5.15
N ASP A 150 6.10 2.18 -6.25
CA ASP A 150 5.94 0.89 -6.91
C ASP A 150 7.29 0.37 -7.43
N GLY A 151 8.14 1.27 -7.95
CA GLY A 151 9.51 0.96 -8.34
C GLY A 151 10.35 0.49 -7.17
N LEU A 152 10.31 1.17 -6.02
CA LEU A 152 11.02 0.79 -4.81
C LEU A 152 10.57 -0.58 -4.30
N ILE A 153 9.26 -0.81 -4.19
CA ILE A 153 8.68 -2.08 -3.75
C ILE A 153 9.15 -3.23 -4.66
N THR A 154 9.07 -3.05 -5.97
CA THR A 154 9.52 -4.05 -6.94
C THR A 154 11.03 -4.30 -6.83
N HIS A 155 11.82 -3.24 -6.63
CA HIS A 155 13.28 -3.32 -6.45
C HIS A 155 13.65 -4.18 -5.23
N LEU A 156 13.00 -3.92 -4.08
CA LEU A 156 13.22 -4.67 -2.84
C LEU A 156 12.75 -6.13 -2.98
N ALA A 157 11.55 -6.36 -3.52
CA ALA A 157 10.98 -7.69 -3.68
C ALA A 157 11.77 -8.60 -4.63
N THR A 158 12.53 -8.02 -5.57
CA THR A 158 13.39 -8.76 -6.50
C THR A 158 14.81 -8.99 -5.97
N GLY A 159 15.09 -8.61 -4.72
CA GLY A 159 16.37 -8.81 -4.07
C GLY A 159 17.52 -8.00 -4.70
N ARG A 160 17.20 -6.90 -5.38
CA ARG A 160 18.23 -6.01 -5.94
C ARG A 160 18.96 -5.29 -4.81
N GLY A 161 20.25 -4.99 -5.04
CA GLY A 161 21.07 -4.25 -4.06
C GLY A 161 20.49 -2.87 -3.76
N THR A 162 20.56 -2.46 -2.51
CA THR A 162 20.02 -1.18 -2.01
C THR A 162 21.04 -0.04 -2.02
N ALA A 163 22.26 -0.30 -2.51
CA ALA A 163 23.25 0.74 -2.71
C ALA A 163 22.65 1.90 -3.53
N HIS A 164 22.87 3.12 -3.07
CA HIS A 164 22.37 4.37 -3.68
C HIS A 164 20.85 4.57 -3.70
N VAL A 165 20.04 3.70 -3.08
CA VAL A 165 18.57 3.93 -2.98
C VAL A 165 18.28 5.11 -2.07
N SER A 166 19.07 5.32 -1.01
CA SER A 166 18.91 6.49 -0.13
C SER A 166 19.18 7.80 -0.88
N GLU A 167 20.26 7.85 -1.66
CA GLU A 167 20.60 9.02 -2.48
C GLU A 167 19.53 9.27 -3.56
N MET A 168 18.97 8.20 -4.13
CA MET A 168 17.83 8.33 -5.05
C MET A 168 16.61 8.95 -4.35
N LEU A 169 16.30 8.56 -3.11
CA LEU A 169 15.22 9.16 -2.34
C LEU A 169 15.51 10.64 -2.00
N ASP A 170 16.77 11.03 -1.80
CA ASP A 170 17.17 12.44 -1.66
C ASP A 170 16.85 13.25 -2.94
N LEU A 171 17.09 12.67 -4.12
CA LEU A 171 16.72 13.29 -5.39
C LEU A 171 15.19 13.43 -5.53
N VAL A 172 14.44 12.41 -5.14
CA VAL A 172 12.97 12.49 -5.12
C VAL A 172 12.50 13.61 -4.21
N GLU A 173 13.02 13.69 -2.98
CA GLU A 173 12.67 14.73 -2.02
C GLU A 173 13.04 16.13 -2.55
N ALA A 174 14.23 16.30 -3.11
CA ALA A 174 14.66 17.54 -3.71
C ALA A 174 13.77 17.99 -4.87
N SER A 175 13.27 17.03 -5.68
CA SER A 175 12.34 17.29 -6.78
C SER A 175 10.98 17.83 -6.35
N LEU A 176 10.57 17.56 -5.10
CA LEU A 176 9.29 18.03 -4.52
C LEU A 176 9.39 19.44 -3.93
N ARG A 177 10.59 19.87 -3.58
CA ARG A 177 10.82 21.22 -3.01
C ARG A 177 10.81 22.26 -4.12
N THR A 178 10.50 23.49 -3.77
CA THR A 178 10.63 24.63 -4.68
C THR A 178 12.11 24.79 -5.01
N GLY A 179 12.47 24.73 -6.29
CA GLY A 179 13.85 24.94 -6.70
C GLY A 179 14.33 26.31 -6.22
N GLN A 180 15.41 26.35 -5.45
CA GLN A 180 16.20 27.57 -5.33
C GLN A 180 16.76 27.83 -6.74
N ARG A 181 16.24 28.88 -7.38
CA ARG A 181 16.88 29.48 -8.56
C ARG A 181 18.14 30.21 -8.13
#